data_cfee450a4118b31663f9855d33d96d42
#
_entry.id   cfee450a4118b31663f9855d33d96d42
#
_cell.length_a   1.000
_cell.length_b   1.000
_cell.length_c   1.000
_cell.angle_alpha   90.00
_cell.angle_beta   90.00
_cell.angle_gamma   90.00
#
_symmetry.space_group_name_H-M   'P 1'
#
loop_
_entity.id
_entity.type
_entity.pdbx_description
1 polymer ?
#
loop_
_entity_poly.entity_id
_entity_poly.type
_entity_poly.pdbx_seq_one_letter_code
_entity_poly.pdbx_strand_id
1 'polypeptide(L)'
;MAAPKVYLSPAMHRANPCVYPRQDGKQRYEALENNEYIDILEPILNRCGIETKRGYRRTPMNGDNGNAIMKQNVRESDAWGADVHYVSHTNASSNGKAQGCHPMYYTYSKNGKKLGEIMVKYRKQIYPRTVKLVARSDLYELKKTNAVAFYEEHAFHDNMEDATWFHTHMKEIAESAA
;
A
#
# COMPACT_ATOMS: atom_id res chain seq x y z
N MET A 1 -11.79 18.95 -17.25
CA MET A 1 -11.17 17.60 -17.30
C MET A 1 -11.86 16.75 -16.26
N ALA A 2 -12.06 15.46 -16.50
CA ALA A 2 -12.57 14.55 -15.48
C ALA A 2 -11.58 14.45 -14.31
N ALA A 3 -12.07 14.21 -13.09
CA ALA A 3 -11.22 13.99 -11.93
C ALA A 3 -10.37 12.73 -12.12
N PRO A 4 -9.09 12.72 -11.71
CA PRO A 4 -8.30 11.51 -11.69
C PRO A 4 -8.90 10.45 -10.78
N LYS A 5 -8.77 9.17 -11.13
CA LYS A 5 -9.35 8.04 -10.40
C LYS A 5 -8.27 7.15 -9.82
N VAL A 6 -8.28 6.98 -8.50
CA VAL A 6 -7.35 6.10 -7.79
C VAL A 6 -8.11 4.95 -7.14
N TYR A 7 -7.82 3.71 -7.56
CA TYR A 7 -8.31 2.52 -6.88
C TYR A 7 -7.35 2.14 -5.75
N LEU A 8 -7.88 1.99 -4.53
CA LEU A 8 -7.13 1.73 -3.32
C LEU A 8 -7.24 0.25 -2.94
N SER A 9 -6.14 -0.48 -3.00
CA SER A 9 -6.04 -1.92 -2.70
C SER A 9 -5.17 -2.15 -1.45
N PRO A 10 -5.74 -2.13 -0.23
CA PRO A 10 -4.98 -2.45 0.98
C PRO A 10 -4.65 -3.94 1.07
N ALA A 11 -3.52 -4.26 1.70
CA ALA A 11 -3.13 -5.63 2.03
C ALA A 11 -4.23 -6.38 2.77
N MET A 12 -4.31 -7.68 2.48
CA MET A 12 -5.34 -8.58 3.01
C MET A 12 -4.75 -9.72 3.86
N HIS A 13 -3.48 -9.60 4.26
CA HIS A 13 -2.75 -10.66 4.95
C HIS A 13 -2.98 -10.64 6.47
N ARG A 14 -3.99 -11.39 6.92
CA ARG A 14 -4.23 -11.60 8.36
C ARG A 14 -3.21 -12.54 9.01
N ALA A 15 -2.55 -13.38 8.22
CA ALA A 15 -1.53 -14.31 8.70
C ALA A 15 -0.17 -13.63 9.01
N ASN A 16 0.01 -12.36 8.62
CA ASN A 16 1.24 -11.61 8.81
C ASN A 16 1.12 -10.73 10.06
N PRO A 17 1.62 -11.20 11.24
CA PRO A 17 1.53 -10.44 12.48
C PRO A 17 2.49 -9.25 12.45
N CYS A 18 2.00 -8.07 12.84
CA CYS A 18 2.80 -6.88 13.06
C CYS A 18 3.29 -6.84 14.51
N VAL A 19 4.56 -6.48 14.72
CA VAL A 19 5.16 -6.39 16.06
C VAL A 19 4.72 -5.14 16.83
N TYR A 20 4.21 -4.09 16.15
CA TYR A 20 3.67 -2.92 16.82
C TYR A 20 2.42 -3.30 17.64
N PRO A 21 2.39 -3.00 18.94
CA PRO A 21 1.31 -3.45 19.81
C PRO A 21 0.00 -2.69 19.57
N ARG A 22 -1.14 -3.37 19.77
CA ARG A 22 -2.44 -2.72 19.90
C ARG A 22 -2.64 -2.21 21.33
N GLN A 23 -3.39 -1.10 21.47
CA GLN A 23 -3.77 -0.56 22.78
C GLN A 23 -4.63 -1.55 23.59
N ASP A 24 -5.42 -2.39 22.92
CA ASP A 24 -6.26 -3.42 23.54
C ASP A 24 -5.51 -4.75 23.82
N GLY A 25 -4.18 -4.78 23.63
CA GLY A 25 -3.33 -5.95 23.83
C GLY A 25 -3.50 -7.07 22.80
N LYS A 26 -4.36 -6.90 21.80
CA LYS A 26 -4.54 -7.91 20.75
C LYS A 26 -3.46 -7.83 19.68
N GLN A 27 -3.26 -8.95 18.97
CA GLN A 27 -2.32 -9.00 17.86
C GLN A 27 -2.75 -8.06 16.73
N ARG A 28 -1.83 -7.23 16.24
CA ARG A 28 -1.98 -6.50 14.97
C ARG A 28 -1.55 -7.39 13.81
N TYR A 29 -2.10 -7.08 12.64
CA TYR A 29 -1.78 -7.77 11.40
C TYR A 29 -1.60 -6.76 10.28
N GLU A 30 -0.83 -7.10 9.28
CA GLU A 30 -0.58 -6.29 8.08
C GLU A 30 -1.88 -5.73 7.47
N ALA A 31 -2.91 -6.57 7.35
CA ALA A 31 -4.21 -6.15 6.83
C ALA A 31 -4.85 -5.02 7.64
N LEU A 32 -4.75 -5.04 8.97
CA LEU A 32 -5.28 -3.98 9.82
C LEU A 32 -4.54 -2.68 9.59
N GLU A 33 -3.21 -2.71 9.62
CA GLU A 33 -2.37 -1.51 9.46
C GLU A 33 -2.59 -0.82 8.12
N ASN A 34 -2.61 -1.60 7.04
CA ASN A 34 -2.82 -1.03 5.72
C ASN A 34 -4.27 -0.53 5.51
N ASN A 35 -5.26 -1.13 6.16
CA ASN A 35 -6.62 -0.59 6.15
C ASN A 35 -6.73 0.72 6.94
N GLU A 36 -6.08 0.84 8.11
CA GLU A 36 -6.00 2.09 8.89
C GLU A 36 -5.31 3.20 8.09
N TYR A 37 -4.22 2.88 7.40
CA TYR A 37 -3.54 3.82 6.51
C TYR A 37 -4.46 4.32 5.38
N ILE A 38 -5.18 3.41 4.71
CA ILE A 38 -6.12 3.80 3.64
C ILE A 38 -7.29 4.63 4.19
N ASP A 39 -7.76 4.38 5.43
CA ASP A 39 -8.78 5.21 6.08
C ASP A 39 -8.33 6.67 6.25
N ILE A 40 -7.02 6.91 6.34
CA ILE A 40 -6.42 8.25 6.38
C ILE A 40 -6.20 8.81 4.97
N LEU A 41 -5.67 7.99 4.05
CA LEU A 41 -5.32 8.42 2.69
C LEU A 41 -6.54 8.79 1.85
N GLU A 42 -7.60 7.98 1.86
CA GLU A 42 -8.79 8.14 1.03
C GLU A 42 -9.40 9.55 1.15
N PRO A 43 -9.70 10.09 2.36
CA PRO A 43 -10.23 11.44 2.49
C PRO A 43 -9.22 12.54 2.08
N ILE A 44 -7.92 12.30 2.17
CA ILE A 44 -6.90 13.25 1.70
C ILE A 44 -6.94 13.36 0.18
N LEU A 45 -6.93 12.24 -0.53
CA LEU A 45 -7.04 12.20 -2.00
C LEU A 45 -8.34 12.87 -2.48
N ASN A 46 -9.46 12.59 -1.82
CA ASN A 46 -10.75 13.18 -2.18
C ASN A 46 -10.74 14.72 -2.00
N ARG A 47 -10.09 15.25 -0.96
CA ARG A 47 -9.92 16.72 -0.78
C ARG A 47 -9.02 17.33 -1.86
N CYS A 48 -8.10 16.56 -2.44
CA CYS A 48 -7.27 16.99 -3.57
C CYS A 48 -7.99 16.89 -4.93
N GLY A 49 -9.28 16.56 -4.95
CA GLY A 49 -10.06 16.44 -6.19
C GLY A 49 -9.85 15.12 -6.94
N ILE A 50 -9.33 14.11 -6.27
CA ILE A 50 -9.10 12.76 -6.82
C ILE A 50 -10.28 11.88 -6.40
N GLU A 51 -10.94 11.23 -7.37
CA GLU A 51 -11.96 10.24 -7.08
C GLU A 51 -11.30 8.94 -6.59
N THR A 52 -11.83 8.36 -5.51
CA THR A 52 -11.32 7.12 -4.97
C THR A 52 -12.37 6.01 -5.00
N LYS A 53 -11.92 4.80 -5.24
CA LYS A 53 -12.67 3.57 -4.99
C LYS A 53 -11.77 2.62 -4.24
N ARG A 54 -12.28 2.06 -3.15
CA ARG A 54 -11.54 1.13 -2.32
C ARG A 54 -12.02 -0.30 -2.56
N GLY A 55 -11.08 -1.23 -2.62
CA GLY A 55 -11.35 -2.65 -2.64
C GLY A 55 -11.91 -3.16 -1.31
N TYR A 56 -11.58 -4.36 -0.94
CA TYR A 56 -12.08 -5.00 0.27
C TYR A 56 -11.79 -4.18 1.54
N ARG A 57 -12.83 -3.78 2.28
CA ARG A 57 -12.72 -2.78 3.36
C ARG A 57 -12.53 -3.36 4.77
N ARG A 58 -12.64 -4.65 4.96
CA ARG A 58 -12.53 -5.28 6.28
C ARG A 58 -11.28 -6.10 6.40
N THR A 59 -10.80 -6.26 7.62
CA THR A 59 -9.77 -7.25 7.91
C THR A 59 -10.28 -8.64 7.50
N PRO A 60 -9.53 -9.41 6.71
CA PRO A 60 -9.94 -10.74 6.27
C PRO A 60 -10.27 -11.61 7.47
N MET A 61 -11.37 -12.36 7.34
CA MET A 61 -11.76 -13.38 8.32
C MET A 61 -11.03 -14.69 8.04
N ASN A 62 -11.05 -15.62 8.99
CA ASN A 62 -10.55 -16.97 8.74
C ASN A 62 -11.32 -17.58 7.56
N GLY A 63 -10.61 -18.12 6.58
CA GLY A 63 -11.17 -18.69 5.36
C GLY A 63 -11.28 -17.72 4.18
N ASP A 64 -11.05 -16.42 4.36
CA ASP A 64 -10.97 -15.50 3.23
C ASP A 64 -9.77 -15.87 2.33
N ASN A 65 -10.01 -15.89 1.03
CA ASN A 65 -8.98 -16.21 0.04
C ASN A 65 -8.33 -14.91 -0.49
N GLY A 66 -7.16 -14.57 0.03
CA GLY A 66 -6.42 -13.37 -0.37
C GLY A 66 -6.14 -13.28 -1.88
N ASN A 67 -5.87 -14.41 -2.54
CA ASN A 67 -5.69 -14.43 -4.00
C ASN A 67 -6.97 -14.10 -4.75
N ALA A 68 -8.13 -14.56 -4.28
CA ALA A 68 -9.41 -14.25 -4.90
C ALA A 68 -9.76 -12.77 -4.72
N ILE A 69 -9.51 -12.20 -3.54
CA ILE A 69 -9.73 -10.78 -3.25
C ILE A 69 -8.84 -9.90 -4.10
N MET A 70 -7.54 -10.21 -4.20
CA MET A 70 -6.59 -9.49 -5.05
C MET A 70 -7.03 -9.49 -6.53
N LYS A 71 -7.49 -10.65 -7.05
CA LYS A 71 -8.03 -10.74 -8.41
C LYS A 71 -9.32 -9.94 -8.59
N GLN A 72 -10.15 -9.88 -7.56
CA GLN A 72 -11.36 -9.06 -7.55
C GLN A 72 -11.01 -7.57 -7.58
N ASN A 73 -10.06 -7.12 -6.75
CA ASN A 73 -9.61 -5.73 -6.73
C ASN A 73 -9.12 -5.27 -8.12
N VAL A 74 -8.34 -6.10 -8.82
CA VAL A 74 -7.91 -5.80 -10.20
C VAL A 74 -9.12 -5.65 -11.13
N ARG A 75 -10.06 -6.60 -11.12
CA ARG A 75 -11.26 -6.53 -11.97
C ARG A 75 -12.11 -5.29 -11.67
N GLU A 76 -12.28 -4.94 -10.40
CA GLU A 76 -13.05 -3.77 -9.99
C GLU A 76 -12.37 -2.45 -10.39
N SER A 77 -11.04 -2.40 -10.25
CA SER A 77 -10.21 -1.28 -10.69
C SER A 77 -10.35 -1.03 -12.18
N ASP A 78 -10.19 -2.09 -12.98
CA ASP A 78 -10.27 -2.03 -14.45
C ASP A 78 -11.69 -1.68 -14.93
N ALA A 79 -12.72 -2.30 -14.34
CA ALA A 79 -14.11 -2.03 -14.67
C ALA A 79 -14.54 -0.58 -14.30
N TRP A 80 -13.95 0.00 -13.26
CA TRP A 80 -14.20 1.38 -12.87
C TRP A 80 -13.43 2.39 -13.72
N GLY A 81 -12.43 1.94 -14.47
CA GLY A 81 -11.55 2.78 -15.26
C GLY A 81 -10.63 3.63 -14.41
N ALA A 82 -9.97 3.02 -13.44
CA ALA A 82 -8.97 3.69 -12.61
C ALA A 82 -7.79 4.18 -13.47
N ASP A 83 -7.30 5.40 -13.19
CA ASP A 83 -6.04 5.91 -13.74
C ASP A 83 -4.83 5.31 -13.01
N VAL A 84 -4.96 5.16 -11.69
CA VAL A 84 -3.94 4.56 -10.82
C VAL A 84 -4.56 3.44 -9.99
N HIS A 85 -3.87 2.30 -9.92
CA HIS A 85 -4.16 1.20 -8.99
C HIS A 85 -3.09 1.20 -7.91
N TYR A 86 -3.44 1.72 -6.73
CA TYR A 86 -2.54 1.86 -5.60
C TYR A 86 -2.69 0.71 -4.62
N VAL A 87 -1.61 -0.04 -4.43
CA VAL A 87 -1.55 -1.20 -3.54
C VAL A 87 -0.73 -0.86 -2.31
N SER A 88 -1.32 -1.00 -1.12
CA SER A 88 -0.70 -0.66 0.16
C SER A 88 -0.40 -1.91 0.97
N HIS A 89 0.86 -2.11 1.29
CA HIS A 89 1.40 -3.24 2.06
C HIS A 89 2.46 -2.81 3.07
N THR A 90 2.83 -3.72 3.93
CA THR A 90 4.02 -3.65 4.78
C THR A 90 4.82 -4.93 4.66
N ASN A 91 6.14 -4.82 4.60
CA ASN A 91 7.08 -5.90 4.34
C ASN A 91 7.40 -6.72 5.59
N ALA A 92 8.02 -7.88 5.38
CA ALA A 92 8.61 -8.70 6.44
C ALA A 92 9.95 -9.27 6.00
N SER A 93 10.81 -9.56 6.97
CA SER A 93 12.10 -10.20 6.77
C SER A 93 12.22 -11.49 7.57
N SER A 94 13.14 -12.38 7.17
CA SER A 94 13.31 -13.67 7.84
C SER A 94 13.81 -13.57 9.30
N ASN A 95 14.30 -12.40 9.71
CA ASN A 95 14.94 -12.21 11.02
C ASN A 95 14.49 -10.95 11.77
N GLY A 96 13.48 -10.23 11.28
CA GLY A 96 12.94 -9.02 11.91
C GLY A 96 13.91 -7.83 11.97
N LYS A 97 15.03 -7.85 11.22
CA LYS A 97 16.05 -6.80 11.28
C LYS A 97 16.03 -5.84 10.10
N ALA A 98 15.35 -6.20 9.01
CA ALA A 98 15.28 -5.33 7.86
C ALA A 98 14.42 -4.10 8.16
N GLN A 99 14.79 -2.99 7.51
CA GLN A 99 14.09 -1.70 7.58
C GLN A 99 14.10 -1.07 6.19
N GLY A 100 13.08 -0.28 5.88
CA GLY A 100 13.05 0.43 4.61
C GLY A 100 11.66 0.55 4.01
N CYS A 101 11.46 1.60 3.24
CA CYS A 101 10.28 1.77 2.40
C CYS A 101 10.63 1.36 0.96
N HIS A 102 9.82 0.48 0.40
CA HIS A 102 10.03 -0.06 -0.94
C HIS A 102 8.84 0.24 -1.86
N PRO A 103 8.78 1.43 -2.48
CA PRO A 103 7.89 1.66 -3.61
C PRO A 103 8.23 0.73 -4.77
N MET A 104 7.21 0.13 -5.38
CA MET A 104 7.38 -0.88 -6.44
C MET A 104 6.54 -0.55 -7.66
N TYR A 105 7.03 -0.93 -8.84
CA TYR A 105 6.34 -0.78 -10.09
C TYR A 105 6.52 -2.03 -10.97
N TYR A 106 5.61 -2.20 -11.93
CA TYR A 106 5.77 -3.27 -12.90
C TYR A 106 6.95 -2.99 -13.83
N THR A 107 7.87 -3.93 -13.93
CA THR A 107 9.17 -3.78 -14.64
C THR A 107 9.03 -3.18 -16.05
N TYR A 108 7.94 -3.50 -16.77
CA TYR A 108 7.70 -3.04 -18.13
C TYR A 108 6.83 -1.79 -18.22
N SER A 109 6.38 -1.22 -17.10
CA SER A 109 5.56 -0.01 -17.07
C SER A 109 6.42 1.25 -16.96
N LYS A 110 6.50 2.01 -18.05
CA LYS A 110 7.18 3.33 -18.05
C LYS A 110 6.48 4.34 -17.13
N ASN A 111 5.14 4.35 -17.13
CA ASN A 111 4.35 5.26 -16.28
C ASN A 111 4.40 4.84 -14.81
N GLY A 112 4.37 3.54 -14.51
CA GLY A 112 4.57 3.02 -13.16
C GLY A 112 5.93 3.39 -12.61
N LYS A 113 7.00 3.33 -13.43
CA LYS A 113 8.34 3.78 -13.04
C LYS A 113 8.36 5.26 -12.71
N LYS A 114 7.77 6.12 -13.54
CA LYS A 114 7.70 7.57 -13.29
C LYS A 114 6.96 7.89 -12.00
N LEU A 115 5.80 7.25 -11.77
CA LEU A 115 5.05 7.39 -10.53
C LEU A 115 5.88 6.95 -9.32
N GLY A 116 6.54 5.79 -9.41
CA GLY A 116 7.43 5.30 -8.37
C GLY A 116 8.60 6.25 -8.05
N GLU A 117 9.21 6.86 -9.06
CA GLU A 117 10.29 7.87 -8.89
C GLU A 117 9.77 9.12 -8.14
N ILE A 118 8.56 9.58 -8.44
CA ILE A 118 7.91 10.69 -7.74
C ILE A 118 7.65 10.30 -6.28
N MET A 119 7.06 9.13 -6.03
CA MET A 119 6.79 8.65 -4.68
C MET A 119 8.07 8.51 -3.85
N VAL A 120 9.14 7.95 -4.43
CA VAL A 120 10.46 7.87 -3.76
C VAL A 120 10.97 9.25 -3.36
N LYS A 121 10.83 10.26 -4.23
CA LYS A 121 11.26 11.64 -3.93
C LYS A 121 10.58 12.17 -2.67
N TYR A 122 9.26 11.99 -2.54
CA TYR A 122 8.51 12.46 -1.38
C TYR A 122 8.73 11.59 -0.14
N ARG A 123 8.80 10.26 -0.29
CA ARG A 123 9.09 9.36 0.83
C ARG A 123 10.45 9.62 1.47
N LYS A 124 11.48 9.95 0.67
CA LYS A 124 12.81 10.33 1.18
C LYS A 124 12.83 11.58 2.04
N GLN A 125 11.82 12.43 1.97
CA GLN A 125 11.72 13.64 2.79
C GLN A 125 11.23 13.35 4.22
N ILE A 126 10.49 12.26 4.39
CA ILE A 126 9.84 11.92 5.66
C ILE A 126 10.37 10.62 6.27
N TYR A 127 10.75 9.64 5.46
CA TYR A 127 11.22 8.35 5.96
C TYR A 127 12.70 8.43 6.38
N PRO A 128 13.03 8.08 7.66
CA PRO A 128 14.36 8.32 8.21
C PRO A 128 15.44 7.31 7.77
N ARG A 129 15.05 6.32 6.97
CA ARG A 129 15.91 5.21 6.54
C ARG A 129 15.93 5.08 5.02
N THR A 130 16.26 3.91 4.50
CA THR A 130 16.35 3.65 3.06
C THR A 130 14.97 3.65 2.40
N VAL A 131 14.84 4.46 1.34
CA VAL A 131 13.70 4.39 0.41
C VAL A 131 14.25 3.92 -0.94
N LYS A 132 13.80 2.77 -1.40
CA LYS A 132 14.33 2.13 -2.62
C LYS A 132 13.20 1.78 -3.58
N LEU A 133 13.25 2.35 -4.81
CA LEU A 133 12.37 1.95 -5.89
C LEU A 133 12.73 0.55 -6.39
N VAL A 134 11.75 -0.34 -6.47
CA VAL A 134 11.94 -1.74 -6.87
C VAL A 134 11.10 -2.09 -8.08
N ALA A 135 11.74 -2.62 -9.13
CA ALA A 135 11.04 -3.18 -10.28
C ALA A 135 10.60 -4.62 -9.99
N ARG A 136 9.33 -4.95 -10.24
CA ARG A 136 8.76 -6.28 -10.02
C ARG A 136 8.02 -6.77 -11.26
N SER A 137 8.15 -8.05 -11.59
CA SER A 137 7.45 -8.68 -12.72
C SER A 137 6.48 -9.78 -12.29
N ASP A 138 6.50 -10.13 -11.01
CA ASP A 138 5.79 -11.27 -10.41
C ASP A 138 4.53 -10.88 -9.63
N LEU A 139 4.43 -9.63 -9.10
CA LEU A 139 3.28 -9.21 -8.34
C LEU A 139 2.04 -9.07 -9.24
N TYR A 140 0.97 -9.78 -8.86
CA TYR A 140 -0.25 -9.89 -9.66
C TYR A 140 -0.89 -8.54 -9.98
N GLU A 141 -1.10 -7.69 -8.97
CA GLU A 141 -1.77 -6.39 -9.13
C GLU A 141 -0.94 -5.41 -9.97
N LEU A 142 0.38 -5.43 -9.85
CA LEU A 142 1.26 -4.66 -10.72
C LEU A 142 1.20 -5.09 -12.19
N LYS A 143 1.04 -6.40 -12.43
CA LYS A 143 1.12 -7.01 -13.76
C LYS A 143 -0.22 -7.04 -14.50
N LYS A 144 -1.35 -7.11 -13.79
CA LYS A 144 -2.63 -7.50 -14.37
C LYS A 144 -3.65 -6.36 -14.48
N THR A 145 -3.49 -5.26 -13.77
CA THR A 145 -4.36 -4.11 -13.94
C THR A 145 -4.04 -3.33 -15.22
N ASN A 146 -5.06 -2.73 -15.82
CA ASN A 146 -4.92 -1.80 -16.95
C ASN A 146 -4.48 -0.39 -16.49
N ALA A 147 -4.72 -0.05 -15.23
CA ALA A 147 -4.31 1.22 -14.63
C ALA A 147 -2.77 1.31 -14.49
N VAL A 148 -2.26 2.52 -14.26
CA VAL A 148 -0.88 2.68 -13.81
C VAL A 148 -0.77 2.09 -12.40
N ALA A 149 -0.14 0.94 -12.28
CA ALA A 149 -0.02 0.24 -11.01
C ALA A 149 1.16 0.76 -10.19
N PHE A 150 0.90 1.01 -8.91
CA PHE A 150 1.88 1.39 -7.91
C PHE A 150 1.66 0.55 -6.64
N TYR A 151 2.71 -0.11 -6.17
CA TYR A 151 2.68 -0.96 -5.00
C TYR A 151 3.68 -0.42 -3.97
N GLU A 152 3.31 -0.29 -2.72
CA GLU A 152 4.18 0.27 -1.70
C GLU A 152 4.27 -0.65 -0.49
N GLU A 153 5.47 -1.11 -0.21
CA GLU A 153 5.84 -1.68 1.09
C GLU A 153 6.32 -0.53 1.96
N HIS A 154 5.45 0.00 2.79
CA HIS A 154 5.70 1.23 3.56
C HIS A 154 6.84 1.10 4.55
N ALA A 155 6.94 -0.05 5.21
CA ALA A 155 7.89 -0.35 6.27
C ALA A 155 7.92 -1.86 6.51
N PHE A 156 8.82 -2.34 7.38
CA PHE A 156 8.85 -3.74 7.80
C PHE A 156 8.02 -3.92 9.08
N HIS A 157 6.87 -4.61 8.98
CA HIS A 157 5.95 -4.82 10.10
C HIS A 157 6.46 -5.79 11.16
N ASP A 158 7.51 -6.56 10.86
CA ASP A 158 8.22 -7.47 11.77
C ASP A 158 9.44 -6.82 12.45
N ASN A 159 9.74 -5.55 12.16
CA ASN A 159 10.75 -4.75 12.84
C ASN A 159 10.09 -3.67 13.71
N MET A 160 10.38 -3.66 15.02
CA MET A 160 9.68 -2.78 15.98
C MET A 160 9.85 -1.30 15.66
N GLU A 161 11.05 -0.86 15.29
CA GLU A 161 11.28 0.55 14.99
C GLU A 161 10.57 0.98 13.70
N ASP A 162 10.59 0.11 12.69
CA ASP A 162 9.98 0.38 11.39
C ASP A 162 8.46 0.36 11.46
N ALA A 163 7.89 -0.64 12.14
CA ALA A 163 6.46 -0.75 12.41
C ALA A 163 5.95 0.43 13.25
N THR A 164 6.71 0.84 14.28
CA THR A 164 6.37 2.00 15.11
C THR A 164 6.38 3.28 14.26
N TRP A 165 7.42 3.46 13.44
CA TRP A 165 7.49 4.63 12.56
C TRP A 165 6.29 4.69 11.61
N PHE A 166 5.99 3.61 10.90
CA PHE A 166 4.83 3.56 9.99
C PHE A 166 3.54 3.93 10.70
N HIS A 167 3.27 3.28 11.84
CA HIS A 167 2.03 3.51 12.59
C HIS A 167 1.88 4.95 13.09
N THR A 168 2.98 5.57 13.55
CA THR A 168 2.94 6.94 14.09
C THR A 168 2.96 8.04 13.01
N HIS A 169 3.35 7.72 11.77
CA HIS A 169 3.48 8.68 10.65
C HIS A 169 2.51 8.42 9.49
N MET A 170 1.48 7.58 9.68
CA MET A 170 0.51 7.25 8.61
C MET A 170 -0.08 8.49 7.95
N LYS A 171 -0.36 9.55 8.73
CA LYS A 171 -0.90 10.81 8.20
C LYS A 171 0.09 11.52 7.28
N GLU A 172 1.34 11.66 7.71
CA GLU A 172 2.42 12.30 6.91
C GLU A 172 2.68 11.50 5.62
N ILE A 173 2.67 10.16 5.74
CA ILE A 173 2.80 9.27 4.59
C ILE A 173 1.64 9.48 3.61
N ALA A 174 0.41 9.59 4.10
CA ALA A 174 -0.77 9.82 3.27
C ALA A 174 -0.75 11.21 2.61
N GLU A 175 -0.36 12.26 3.35
CA GLU A 175 -0.21 13.62 2.81
C GLU A 175 0.88 13.69 1.73
N SER A 176 1.95 12.91 1.86
CA SER A 176 3.01 12.86 0.84
C SER A 176 2.67 12.02 -0.40
N ALA A 177 1.52 11.32 -0.40
CA ALA A 177 1.02 10.52 -1.52
C ALA A 177 -0.02 11.27 -2.37
N ALA A 178 -0.57 12.37 -1.86
CA ALA A 178 -1.57 13.20 -2.52
C ALA A 178 -0.94 14.42 -3.20
#